data_a2a103deb29a9f214f623a66478230f1
#
_entry.id   a2a103deb29a9f214f623a66478230f1
#
_cell.length_a   1.000
_cell.length_b   1.000
_cell.length_c   1.000
_cell.angle_alpha   90.00
_cell.angle_beta   90.00
_cell.angle_gamma   90.00
#
_symmetry.space_group_name_H-M   'P 1'
#
loop_
_entity.id
_entity.type
_entity.pdbx_description
1 polymer ?
#
loop_
_entity_poly.entity_id
_entity_poly.type
_entity_poly.pdbx_seq_one_letter_code
_entity_poly.pdbx_strand_id
1 'polypeptide(L)'
;MILSFGKFWAQTDTNYIESNYRKIVPKGVWTFKTQDISFTTKTSDSTFLKANFATGSQFQLGASISYKWINLGYSFSLSPDNSRRNMDFRFSTGYRSFQVQFNLSYLQNLDYTLSYGKNGNSESYDTIITQREKEISILTSKLKVDYVFNYRKYSSSAGFTPVSRQLKSAGSFIVSGAVSNDRASLDRLSEHTKPAFDSINGFTNLIVNGFDLGGGYGYNWVINKHWTISFIEIPQLGFNFMRATSANPDKYFFTAGFVNHFKTGFIYTNKRFFTGLSAYNLVTTSKVKTSHYSNVYNSVMIYFGWVLDTKKDWF
;
A
#
# COMPACT_ATOMS: atom_id res chain seq x y z
N MET A 1 -30.52 19.78 -29.13
CA MET A 1 -30.08 20.44 -27.89
C MET A 1 -28.66 19.97 -27.59
N ILE A 2 -27.65 20.67 -28.09
CA ILE A 2 -26.22 20.33 -27.91
C ILE A 2 -25.84 20.92 -26.56
N LEU A 3 -25.70 20.07 -25.56
CA LEU A 3 -25.14 20.47 -24.28
C LEU A 3 -23.68 20.93 -24.52
N SER A 4 -23.50 22.22 -24.59
CA SER A 4 -22.22 22.89 -24.51
C SER A 4 -21.55 22.48 -23.20
N PHE A 5 -20.62 21.52 -23.25
CA PHE A 5 -19.65 21.28 -22.18
C PHE A 5 -18.72 22.50 -22.10
N GLY A 6 -19.28 23.60 -21.59
CA GLY A 6 -18.58 24.85 -21.35
C GLY A 6 -17.39 24.59 -20.43
N LYS A 7 -16.27 25.05 -20.86
CA LYS A 7 -14.98 25.35 -20.21
C LYS A 7 -14.94 25.28 -18.68
N PHE A 8 -15.10 24.09 -18.09
CA PHE A 8 -14.69 23.79 -16.72
C PHE A 8 -13.20 23.46 -16.64
N TRP A 9 -12.37 24.30 -17.27
CA TRP A 9 -10.92 24.21 -17.19
C TRP A 9 -10.45 24.99 -15.97
N ALA A 10 -10.82 24.53 -14.78
CA ALA A 10 -10.32 25.14 -13.56
C ALA A 10 -8.83 24.80 -13.40
N GLN A 11 -7.99 25.74 -13.72
CA GLN A 11 -6.54 25.72 -13.58
C GLN A 11 -6.15 25.66 -12.10
N THR A 12 -5.08 24.95 -11.75
CA THR A 12 -4.45 25.05 -10.41
C THR A 12 -4.09 26.51 -10.11
N ASP A 13 -4.28 26.94 -8.87
CA ASP A 13 -3.88 28.27 -8.43
C ASP A 13 -2.34 28.31 -8.32
N THR A 14 -1.71 29.05 -9.23
CA THR A 14 -0.25 29.17 -9.31
C THR A 14 0.37 29.88 -8.10
N ASN A 15 -0.42 30.59 -7.28
CA ASN A 15 0.04 31.14 -6.00
C ASN A 15 0.23 30.05 -4.93
N TYR A 16 -0.42 28.91 -5.07
CA TYR A 16 -0.39 27.79 -4.14
C TYR A 16 0.42 26.60 -4.64
N ILE A 17 0.41 26.36 -5.95
CA ILE A 17 1.03 25.17 -6.54
C ILE A 17 1.85 25.54 -7.77
N GLU A 18 3.15 25.24 -7.72
CA GLU A 18 4.03 25.25 -8.89
C GLU A 18 4.02 23.84 -9.52
N SER A 19 3.63 23.75 -10.78
CA SER A 19 3.54 22.47 -11.48
C SER A 19 4.81 22.20 -12.29
N ASN A 20 5.39 21.03 -12.13
CA ASN A 20 6.47 20.49 -12.97
C ASN A 20 5.92 19.62 -14.11
N TYR A 21 4.70 19.86 -14.54
CA TYR A 21 3.95 19.04 -15.49
C TYR A 21 4.69 18.73 -16.80
N ARG A 22 5.51 19.67 -17.31
CA ARG A 22 6.28 19.50 -18.55
C ARG A 22 7.73 19.07 -18.31
N LYS A 23 8.08 18.68 -17.08
CA LYS A 23 9.43 18.29 -16.71
C LYS A 23 9.51 16.79 -16.49
N ILE A 24 10.67 16.22 -16.76
CA ILE A 24 10.98 14.85 -16.40
C ILE A 24 11.52 14.86 -14.97
N VAL A 25 10.96 14.03 -14.09
CA VAL A 25 11.33 13.97 -12.69
C VAL A 25 11.77 12.54 -12.32
N PRO A 26 13.05 12.19 -12.56
CA PRO A 26 13.61 10.94 -12.07
C PRO A 26 13.86 11.00 -10.57
N LYS A 27 13.66 9.86 -9.89
CA LYS A 27 13.79 9.72 -8.44
C LYS A 27 14.37 8.35 -8.09
N GLY A 28 15.44 8.33 -7.28
CA GLY A 28 15.92 7.15 -6.57
C GLY A 28 15.25 7.03 -5.22
N VAL A 29 14.99 5.82 -4.77
CA VAL A 29 14.26 5.55 -3.53
C VAL A 29 14.92 4.41 -2.77
N TRP A 30 15.17 4.62 -1.48
CA TRP A 30 15.48 3.58 -0.50
C TRP A 30 14.26 3.39 0.40
N THR A 31 13.82 2.17 0.53
CA THR A 31 12.62 1.84 1.31
C THR A 31 12.96 0.80 2.37
N PHE A 32 12.60 1.10 3.62
CA PHE A 32 12.49 0.13 4.69
C PHE A 32 11.02 -0.21 4.85
N LYS A 33 10.65 -1.48 4.80
CA LYS A 33 9.27 -1.89 4.96
C LYS A 33 9.12 -3.15 5.80
N THR A 34 7.98 -3.26 6.46
CA THR A 34 7.47 -4.46 7.12
C THR A 34 6.04 -4.71 6.68
N GLN A 35 5.67 -5.96 6.57
CA GLN A 35 4.29 -6.36 6.37
C GLN A 35 3.99 -7.61 7.18
N ASP A 36 2.93 -7.54 7.96
CA ASP A 36 2.42 -8.62 8.78
C ASP A 36 0.97 -8.90 8.39
N ILE A 37 0.70 -10.11 7.93
CA ILE A 37 -0.64 -10.57 7.58
C ILE A 37 -0.99 -11.67 8.57
N SER A 38 -2.07 -11.48 9.33
CA SER A 38 -2.56 -12.49 10.26
C SER A 38 -4.00 -12.88 9.96
N PHE A 39 -4.24 -14.17 10.06
CA PHE A 39 -5.55 -14.75 9.94
C PHE A 39 -5.81 -15.62 11.16
N THR A 40 -6.89 -15.35 11.88
CA THR A 40 -7.32 -16.15 13.04
C THR A 40 -8.70 -16.71 12.75
N THR A 41 -8.90 -17.98 12.99
CA THR A 41 -10.21 -18.64 12.83
C THR A 41 -10.46 -19.60 13.98
N LYS A 42 -11.75 -19.79 14.31
CA LYS A 42 -12.19 -20.79 15.28
C LYS A 42 -12.36 -22.13 14.57
N THR A 43 -11.71 -23.16 15.07
CA THR A 43 -11.77 -24.53 14.49
C THR A 43 -12.76 -25.42 15.21
N SER A 44 -12.98 -25.20 16.51
CA SER A 44 -14.01 -25.87 17.33
C SER A 44 -14.49 -24.90 18.43
N ASP A 45 -15.44 -25.32 19.27
CA ASP A 45 -16.02 -24.46 20.30
C ASP A 45 -15.00 -23.88 21.30
N SER A 46 -13.85 -24.53 21.46
CA SER A 46 -12.80 -24.10 22.38
C SER A 46 -11.44 -23.86 21.73
N THR A 47 -11.30 -23.99 20.41
CA THR A 47 -9.98 -23.95 19.76
C THR A 47 -9.90 -22.88 18.67
N PHE A 48 -8.83 -22.09 18.72
CA PHE A 48 -8.50 -21.07 17.71
C PHE A 48 -7.20 -21.41 17.01
N LEU A 49 -7.16 -21.18 15.72
CA LEU A 49 -5.99 -21.25 14.86
C LEU A 49 -5.62 -19.84 14.44
N LYS A 50 -4.34 -19.47 14.60
CA LYS A 50 -3.79 -18.21 14.10
C LYS A 50 -2.63 -18.52 13.16
N ALA A 51 -2.75 -18.10 11.90
CA ALA A 51 -1.68 -18.08 10.93
C ALA A 51 -1.15 -16.67 10.80
N ASN A 52 0.15 -16.47 10.97
CA ASN A 52 0.81 -15.20 10.81
C ASN A 52 1.91 -15.31 9.74
N PHE A 53 1.87 -14.40 8.77
CA PHE A 53 2.86 -14.26 7.70
C PHE A 53 3.55 -12.92 7.86
N ALA A 54 4.83 -12.96 8.19
CA ALA A 54 5.62 -11.76 8.42
C ALA A 54 6.74 -11.65 7.38
N THR A 55 6.90 -10.47 6.81
CA THR A 55 8.04 -10.22 5.90
C THR A 55 9.32 -9.92 6.66
N GLY A 56 9.22 -9.63 7.97
CA GLY A 56 10.31 -9.01 8.71
C GLY A 56 10.70 -7.66 8.10
N SER A 57 11.78 -7.09 8.60
CA SER A 57 12.31 -5.82 8.07
C SER A 57 12.98 -6.06 6.72
N GLN A 58 12.54 -5.34 5.70
CA GLN A 58 13.07 -5.44 4.35
C GLN A 58 13.63 -4.10 3.90
N PHE A 59 14.80 -4.17 3.27
CA PHE A 59 15.40 -3.04 2.59
C PHE A 59 15.23 -3.19 1.08
N GLN A 60 14.72 -2.15 0.43
CA GLN A 60 14.51 -2.12 -1.01
C GLN A 60 15.22 -0.92 -1.62
N LEU A 61 15.74 -1.13 -2.83
CA LEU A 61 16.19 -0.09 -3.72
C LEU A 61 15.20 0.06 -4.87
N GLY A 62 14.90 1.27 -5.24
CA GLY A 62 13.97 1.54 -6.32
C GLY A 62 14.27 2.82 -7.07
N ALA A 63 13.60 2.95 -8.20
CA ALA A 63 13.60 4.16 -9.00
C ALA A 63 12.20 4.47 -9.49
N SER A 64 11.92 5.73 -9.71
CA SER A 64 10.71 6.15 -10.41
C SER A 64 10.98 7.32 -11.34
N ILE A 65 10.11 7.45 -12.34
CA ILE A 65 10.13 8.56 -13.28
C ILE A 65 8.72 9.14 -13.40
N SER A 66 8.64 10.46 -13.35
CA SER A 66 7.38 11.16 -13.57
C SER A 66 7.52 12.06 -14.79
N TYR A 67 6.49 12.06 -15.61
CA TYR A 67 6.36 12.97 -16.75
C TYR A 67 4.89 13.31 -16.97
N LYS A 68 4.57 14.58 -17.13
CA LYS A 68 3.18 15.06 -17.17
C LYS A 68 2.40 14.57 -15.95
N TRP A 69 1.35 13.81 -16.18
CA TRP A 69 0.45 13.26 -15.18
C TRP A 69 0.71 11.79 -14.84
N ILE A 70 1.75 11.20 -15.42
CA ILE A 70 2.13 9.79 -15.22
C ILE A 70 3.35 9.71 -14.31
N ASN A 71 3.32 8.77 -13.37
CA ASN A 71 4.47 8.35 -12.59
C ASN A 71 4.57 6.83 -12.64
N LEU A 72 5.76 6.33 -12.97
CA LEU A 72 6.10 4.92 -12.97
C LEU A 72 7.23 4.68 -11.97
N GLY A 73 7.11 3.65 -11.15
CA GLY A 73 8.12 3.29 -10.18
C GLY A 73 8.29 1.78 -10.08
N TYR A 74 9.52 1.37 -9.84
CA TYR A 74 9.88 -0.01 -9.58
C TYR A 74 10.85 -0.07 -8.42
N SER A 75 10.69 -1.06 -7.53
CA SER A 75 11.63 -1.34 -6.45
C SER A 75 11.77 -2.84 -6.22
N PHE A 76 12.93 -3.25 -5.72
CA PHE A 76 13.24 -4.63 -5.42
C PHE A 76 14.03 -4.72 -4.11
N SER A 77 13.92 -5.87 -3.43
CA SER A 77 14.65 -6.07 -2.19
C SER A 77 16.13 -6.36 -2.45
N LEU A 78 16.97 -5.75 -1.59
CA LEU A 78 18.38 -6.07 -1.45
C LEU A 78 18.54 -6.94 -0.21
N SER A 79 18.36 -8.24 -0.35
CA SER A 79 18.61 -9.19 0.74
C SER A 79 19.98 -9.82 0.56
N PRO A 80 20.87 -9.80 1.58
CA PRO A 80 22.22 -10.35 1.46
C PRO A 80 22.26 -11.84 1.15
N ASP A 81 21.25 -12.57 1.57
CA ASP A 81 21.17 -14.03 1.46
C ASP A 81 20.28 -14.54 0.32
N ASN A 82 19.86 -13.66 -0.61
CA ASN A 82 18.92 -14.01 -1.68
C ASN A 82 17.63 -14.72 -1.19
N SER A 83 17.43 -14.78 0.12
CA SER A 83 16.36 -15.56 0.72
C SER A 83 14.99 -14.88 0.61
N ARG A 84 14.95 -13.54 0.47
CA ARG A 84 13.71 -12.77 0.40
C ARG A 84 13.65 -11.98 -0.89
N ARG A 85 12.74 -12.36 -1.76
CA ARG A 85 12.47 -11.61 -2.99
C ARG A 85 11.22 -10.78 -2.82
N ASN A 86 11.35 -9.50 -3.04
CA ASN A 86 10.24 -8.58 -3.01
C ASN A 86 10.39 -7.58 -4.15
N MET A 87 9.35 -7.47 -4.94
CA MET A 87 9.28 -6.58 -6.09
C MET A 87 8.01 -5.76 -6.00
N ASP A 88 8.12 -4.45 -6.16
CA ASP A 88 6.99 -3.55 -6.20
C ASP A 88 6.99 -2.76 -7.50
N PHE A 89 5.91 -2.81 -8.22
CA PHE A 89 5.62 -1.94 -9.34
C PHE A 89 4.54 -0.94 -8.95
N ARG A 90 4.75 0.33 -9.26
CA ARG A 90 3.83 1.41 -8.94
C ARG A 90 3.57 2.23 -10.18
N PHE A 91 2.31 2.36 -10.50
CA PHE A 91 1.82 3.31 -11.48
C PHE A 91 0.93 4.31 -10.77
N SER A 92 1.10 5.59 -11.05
CA SER A 92 0.14 6.58 -10.60
C SER A 92 -0.07 7.65 -11.65
N THR A 93 -1.29 8.10 -11.73
CA THR A 93 -1.69 9.20 -12.59
C THR A 93 -2.61 10.12 -11.81
N GLY A 94 -2.52 11.41 -12.08
CA GLY A 94 -3.38 12.40 -11.43
C GLY A 94 -3.73 13.51 -12.39
N TYR A 95 -5.02 13.74 -12.55
CA TYR A 95 -5.52 14.85 -13.34
C TYR A 95 -6.52 15.65 -12.52
N ARG A 96 -6.14 16.87 -12.15
CA ARG A 96 -6.95 17.79 -11.35
C ARG A 96 -7.35 17.17 -9.99
N SER A 97 -8.67 16.98 -9.79
CA SER A 97 -9.24 16.43 -8.56
C SER A 97 -9.08 14.92 -8.43
N PHE A 98 -8.83 14.20 -9.53
CA PHE A 98 -8.70 12.75 -9.51
C PHE A 98 -7.27 12.29 -9.48
N GLN A 99 -6.99 11.29 -8.64
CA GLN A 99 -5.73 10.58 -8.59
C GLN A 99 -6.02 9.09 -8.64
N VAL A 100 -5.32 8.39 -9.52
CA VAL A 100 -5.41 6.94 -9.66
C VAL A 100 -4.05 6.35 -9.36
N GLN A 101 -4.00 5.33 -8.53
CA GLN A 101 -2.79 4.63 -8.14
C GLN A 101 -3.02 3.14 -8.33
N PHE A 102 -2.10 2.49 -9.04
CA PHE A 102 -2.04 1.04 -9.16
C PHE A 102 -0.73 0.56 -8.57
N ASN A 103 -0.81 -0.41 -7.66
CA ASN A 103 0.34 -1.04 -7.02
C ASN A 103 0.26 -2.53 -7.27
N LEU A 104 1.37 -3.12 -7.69
CA LEU A 104 1.56 -4.55 -7.79
C LEU A 104 2.79 -4.92 -6.96
N SER A 105 2.61 -5.78 -5.96
CA SER A 105 3.66 -6.23 -5.06
C SER A 105 3.74 -7.76 -5.08
N TYR A 106 4.94 -8.27 -5.26
CA TYR A 106 5.24 -9.69 -5.14
C TYR A 106 6.21 -9.91 -3.99
N LEU A 107 5.80 -10.73 -3.04
CA LEU A 107 6.54 -11.10 -1.85
C LEU A 107 6.82 -12.58 -1.89
N GLN A 108 8.04 -12.99 -1.59
CA GLN A 108 8.44 -14.40 -1.49
C GLN A 108 9.31 -14.62 -0.26
N ASN A 109 9.32 -15.84 0.27
CA ASN A 109 10.12 -16.25 1.42
C ASN A 109 9.73 -15.50 2.71
N LEU A 110 8.50 -15.74 3.15
CA LEU A 110 7.92 -15.13 4.33
C LEU A 110 8.21 -15.98 5.57
N ASP A 111 8.36 -15.31 6.71
CA ASP A 111 8.35 -15.97 8.00
C ASP A 111 6.90 -16.36 8.33
N TYR A 112 6.67 -17.63 8.55
CA TYR A 112 5.36 -18.18 8.85
C TYR A 112 5.32 -18.70 10.29
N THR A 113 4.29 -18.31 11.02
CA THR A 113 4.03 -18.80 12.37
C THR A 113 2.60 -19.30 12.46
N LEU A 114 2.45 -20.56 12.80
CA LEU A 114 1.17 -21.18 13.10
C LEU A 114 1.04 -21.37 14.62
N SER A 115 0.00 -20.80 15.20
CA SER A 115 -0.28 -20.90 16.63
C SER A 115 -1.65 -21.49 16.85
N TYR A 116 -1.74 -22.37 17.81
CA TYR A 116 -2.96 -23.07 18.18
C TYR A 116 -3.25 -22.80 19.65
N GLY A 117 -4.47 -22.39 19.98
CA GLY A 117 -4.87 -22.07 21.37
C GLY A 117 -6.07 -22.90 21.79
N LYS A 118 -6.01 -23.46 23.00
CA LYS A 118 -7.16 -24.07 23.73
C LYS A 118 -7.71 -23.05 24.72
N ASN A 119 -9.04 -23.01 24.88
CA ASN A 119 -9.76 -22.25 25.93
C ASN A 119 -9.97 -20.76 25.70
N GLY A 120 -10.43 -20.33 24.52
CA GLY A 120 -11.17 -19.06 24.39
C GLY A 120 -10.44 -17.74 24.73
N ASN A 121 -9.29 -17.78 25.38
CA ASN A 121 -8.46 -16.62 25.66
C ASN A 121 -7.42 -16.46 24.56
N SER A 122 -7.52 -15.36 23.82
CA SER A 122 -6.66 -15.00 22.71
C SER A 122 -5.17 -14.77 23.09
N GLU A 123 -4.79 -14.92 24.34
CA GLU A 123 -3.44 -14.64 24.83
C GLU A 123 -2.59 -15.87 25.10
N SER A 124 -3.15 -17.07 25.09
CA SER A 124 -2.40 -18.34 25.33
C SER A 124 -2.44 -19.21 24.08
N TYR A 125 -1.56 -18.91 23.14
CA TYR A 125 -1.31 -19.77 21.97
C TYR A 125 -0.08 -20.63 22.23
N ASP A 126 -0.24 -21.94 22.13
CA ASP A 126 0.91 -22.83 21.97
C ASP A 126 1.41 -22.69 20.54
N THR A 127 2.65 -22.22 20.36
CA THR A 127 3.26 -22.10 19.03
C THR A 127 3.60 -23.49 18.53
N ILE A 128 2.96 -23.92 17.44
CA ILE A 128 3.16 -25.24 16.88
C ILE A 128 4.36 -25.24 15.91
N ILE A 129 4.47 -24.22 15.07
CA ILE A 129 5.50 -24.14 14.03
C ILE A 129 5.86 -22.67 13.80
N THR A 130 7.14 -22.39 13.92
CA THR A 130 7.73 -21.13 13.42
C THR A 130 8.83 -21.50 12.44
N GLN A 131 8.61 -21.28 11.16
CA GLN A 131 9.59 -21.59 10.12
C GLN A 131 9.64 -20.46 9.09
N ARG A 132 10.84 -20.30 8.52
CA ARG A 132 11.01 -19.49 7.32
C ARG A 132 10.81 -20.39 6.12
N GLU A 133 9.66 -20.30 5.49
CA GLU A 133 9.34 -21.08 4.30
C GLU A 133 9.73 -20.30 3.04
N LYS A 134 10.73 -20.83 2.31
CA LYS A 134 11.23 -20.24 1.06
C LYS A 134 10.17 -20.20 -0.06
N GLU A 135 9.08 -20.93 0.09
CA GLU A 135 8.13 -21.21 -0.97
C GLU A 135 6.79 -20.49 -0.81
N ILE A 136 6.57 -19.80 0.31
CA ILE A 136 5.37 -18.97 0.49
C ILE A 136 5.53 -17.70 -0.30
N SER A 137 4.54 -17.42 -1.15
CA SER A 137 4.49 -16.19 -1.92
C SER A 137 3.16 -15.47 -1.76
N ILE A 138 3.21 -14.15 -1.79
CA ILE A 138 2.03 -13.29 -1.80
C ILE A 138 2.13 -12.33 -2.97
N LEU A 139 1.11 -12.35 -3.82
CA LEU A 139 0.91 -11.37 -4.88
C LEU A 139 -0.22 -10.45 -4.48
N THR A 140 0.08 -9.17 -4.32
CA THR A 140 -0.90 -8.12 -4.01
C THR A 140 -1.05 -7.21 -5.21
N SER A 141 -2.27 -6.99 -5.67
CA SER A 141 -2.62 -5.92 -6.61
C SER A 141 -3.66 -4.99 -6.00
N LYS A 142 -3.44 -3.67 -6.10
CA LYS A 142 -4.36 -2.67 -5.57
C LYS A 142 -4.51 -1.50 -6.53
N LEU A 143 -5.75 -1.21 -6.89
CA LEU A 143 -6.14 0.00 -7.62
C LEU A 143 -6.87 0.93 -6.66
N LYS A 144 -6.39 2.15 -6.53
CA LYS A 144 -6.96 3.19 -5.65
C LYS A 144 -7.29 4.43 -6.45
N VAL A 145 -8.45 5.03 -6.18
CA VAL A 145 -8.90 6.28 -6.78
C VAL A 145 -9.22 7.26 -5.66
N ASP A 146 -8.59 8.43 -5.70
CA ASP A 146 -8.83 9.52 -4.76
C ASP A 146 -9.44 10.71 -5.49
N TYR A 147 -10.48 11.31 -4.88
CA TYR A 147 -11.04 12.60 -5.28
C TYR A 147 -10.66 13.67 -4.26
N VAL A 148 -9.95 14.68 -4.72
CA VAL A 148 -9.40 15.78 -3.90
C VAL A 148 -10.26 17.03 -4.13
N PHE A 149 -10.97 17.51 -3.11
CA PHE A 149 -11.91 18.63 -3.24
C PHE A 149 -11.20 19.96 -3.52
N ASN A 150 -10.16 20.26 -2.77
CA ASN A 150 -9.42 21.52 -2.90
C ASN A 150 -8.20 21.39 -3.82
N TYR A 151 -8.32 20.65 -4.93
CA TYR A 151 -7.21 20.39 -5.85
C TYR A 151 -6.56 21.64 -6.47
N ARG A 152 -7.25 22.78 -6.43
CA ARG A 152 -6.72 24.06 -6.93
C ARG A 152 -5.60 24.60 -6.06
N LYS A 153 -5.68 24.39 -4.73
CA LYS A 153 -4.75 24.92 -3.74
C LYS A 153 -3.92 23.86 -3.04
N TYR A 154 -4.38 22.62 -3.04
CA TYR A 154 -3.74 21.50 -2.37
C TYR A 154 -3.29 20.43 -3.38
N SER A 155 -2.01 20.04 -3.29
CA SER A 155 -1.44 18.93 -4.05
C SER A 155 -1.10 17.76 -3.12
N SER A 156 -1.79 16.64 -3.25
CA SER A 156 -1.53 15.45 -2.44
C SER A 156 -0.20 14.76 -2.79
N SER A 157 0.38 15.06 -3.95
CA SER A 157 1.69 14.53 -4.36
C SER A 157 2.88 15.39 -3.91
N ALA A 158 2.65 16.66 -3.56
CA ALA A 158 3.74 17.62 -3.34
C ALA A 158 4.71 17.24 -2.21
N GLY A 159 4.24 16.52 -1.20
CA GLY A 159 5.08 16.04 -0.09
C GLY A 159 5.81 14.72 -0.35
N PHE A 160 5.60 14.08 -1.50
CA PHE A 160 6.08 12.72 -1.75
C PHE A 160 6.74 12.54 -3.10
N THR A 161 6.31 13.33 -4.08
CA THR A 161 6.84 13.30 -5.44
C THR A 161 6.66 14.69 -6.03
N PRO A 162 7.73 15.40 -6.39
CA PRO A 162 7.67 16.80 -6.80
C PRO A 162 7.24 16.98 -8.26
N VAL A 163 6.25 16.24 -8.72
CA VAL A 163 5.49 16.55 -9.95
C VAL A 163 4.83 17.92 -9.81
N SER A 164 4.53 18.28 -8.55
CA SER A 164 4.10 19.61 -8.18
C SER A 164 4.75 20.01 -6.84
N ARG A 165 5.00 21.30 -6.67
CA ARG A 165 5.54 21.88 -5.44
C ARG A 165 4.48 22.73 -4.80
N GLN A 166 4.26 22.52 -3.50
CA GLN A 166 3.38 23.38 -2.71
C GLN A 166 4.12 24.67 -2.34
N LEU A 167 3.52 25.82 -2.63
CA LEU A 167 4.11 27.14 -2.35
C LEU A 167 3.53 27.82 -1.11
N LYS A 168 2.28 27.50 -0.76
CA LYS A 168 1.59 27.98 0.45
C LYS A 168 0.90 26.78 1.11
N SER A 169 0.83 26.80 2.42
CA SER A 169 0.13 25.79 3.19
C SER A 169 -1.33 25.68 2.75
N ALA A 170 -1.79 24.46 2.55
CA ALA A 170 -3.16 24.18 2.17
C ALA A 170 -3.53 22.74 2.52
N GLY A 171 -4.82 22.49 2.66
CA GLY A 171 -5.36 21.15 2.88
C GLY A 171 -6.59 20.89 2.04
N SER A 172 -7.03 19.64 2.05
CA SER A 172 -8.20 19.20 1.33
C SER A 172 -8.85 18.00 1.99
N PHE A 173 -10.16 17.95 1.97
CA PHE A 173 -10.88 16.68 2.10
C PHE A 173 -10.62 15.80 0.88
N ILE A 174 -10.56 14.49 1.13
CA ILE A 174 -10.29 13.46 0.13
C ILE A 174 -11.32 12.36 0.31
N VAL A 175 -12.00 11.98 -0.75
CA VAL A 175 -12.80 10.76 -0.83
C VAL A 175 -12.00 9.73 -1.60
N SER A 176 -11.95 8.51 -1.09
CA SER A 176 -11.09 7.46 -1.62
C SER A 176 -11.86 6.15 -1.75
N GLY A 177 -11.68 5.49 -2.88
CA GLY A 177 -12.13 4.12 -3.11
C GLY A 177 -10.97 3.26 -3.61
N ALA A 178 -10.95 1.99 -3.22
CA ALA A 178 -9.95 1.06 -3.68
C ALA A 178 -10.53 -0.33 -3.93
N VAL A 179 -9.92 -1.04 -4.87
CA VAL A 179 -10.11 -2.48 -5.05
C VAL A 179 -8.77 -3.17 -4.93
N SER A 180 -8.74 -4.32 -4.27
CA SER A 180 -7.52 -5.10 -4.08
C SER A 180 -7.76 -6.57 -4.34
N ASN A 181 -6.69 -7.28 -4.74
CA ASN A 181 -6.64 -8.71 -4.84
C ASN A 181 -5.32 -9.18 -4.25
N ASP A 182 -5.38 -9.90 -3.15
CA ASP A 182 -4.24 -10.53 -2.49
C ASP A 182 -4.34 -12.04 -2.71
N ARG A 183 -3.25 -12.64 -3.19
CA ARG A 183 -3.15 -14.09 -3.42
C ARG A 183 -1.96 -14.62 -2.66
N ALA A 184 -2.21 -15.39 -1.61
CA ALA A 184 -1.19 -16.12 -0.89
C ALA A 184 -1.19 -17.58 -1.36
N SER A 185 -0.05 -18.06 -1.87
CA SER A 185 0.16 -19.46 -2.25
C SER A 185 1.02 -20.15 -1.21
N LEU A 186 0.52 -21.28 -0.72
CA LEU A 186 1.13 -22.17 0.26
C LEU A 186 1.37 -23.56 -0.33
N ASP A 187 1.25 -23.71 -1.65
CA ASP A 187 1.27 -25.02 -2.35
C ASP A 187 2.59 -25.79 -2.18
N ARG A 188 3.63 -25.11 -1.76
CA ARG A 188 4.98 -25.66 -1.62
C ARG A 188 5.48 -25.66 -0.18
N LEU A 189 4.58 -25.92 0.77
CA LEU A 189 5.00 -26.14 2.15
C LEU A 189 5.95 -27.32 2.23
N SER A 190 6.96 -27.21 3.09
CA SER A 190 7.92 -28.30 3.30
C SER A 190 7.22 -29.56 3.78
N GLU A 191 7.80 -30.73 3.48
CA GLU A 191 7.25 -32.02 3.91
C GLU A 191 7.04 -32.13 5.42
N HIS A 192 7.77 -31.34 6.20
CA HIS A 192 7.62 -31.29 7.67
C HIS A 192 6.44 -30.40 8.11
N THR A 193 6.14 -29.34 7.39
CA THR A 193 5.08 -28.38 7.73
C THR A 193 3.70 -28.83 7.22
N LYS A 194 3.70 -29.47 6.05
CA LYS A 194 2.47 -29.90 5.38
C LYS A 194 1.59 -30.83 6.23
N PRO A 195 2.08 -31.90 6.89
CA PRO A 195 1.23 -32.77 7.70
C PRO A 195 0.54 -32.05 8.87
N ALA A 196 1.27 -31.14 9.54
CA ALA A 196 0.68 -30.34 10.62
C ALA A 196 -0.39 -29.37 10.09
N PHE A 197 -0.17 -28.83 8.90
CA PHE A 197 -1.11 -27.94 8.22
C PHE A 197 -2.36 -28.69 7.75
N ASP A 198 -2.20 -29.86 7.17
CA ASP A 198 -3.29 -30.72 6.72
C ASP A 198 -4.12 -31.23 7.91
N SER A 199 -3.50 -31.50 9.06
CA SER A 199 -4.20 -32.00 10.27
C SER A 199 -5.20 -30.98 10.85
N ILE A 200 -5.05 -29.69 10.55
CA ILE A 200 -5.90 -28.59 11.00
C ILE A 200 -6.83 -28.05 9.91
N ASN A 201 -7.05 -28.80 8.82
CA ASN A 201 -7.78 -28.35 7.63
C ASN A 201 -7.20 -27.03 7.06
N GLY A 202 -5.87 -26.95 6.99
CA GLY A 202 -5.18 -25.82 6.41
C GLY A 202 -5.55 -25.60 4.95
N PHE A 203 -5.43 -24.38 4.49
CA PHE A 203 -5.66 -24.01 3.10
C PHE A 203 -4.33 -23.89 2.35
N THR A 204 -4.30 -24.36 1.11
CA THR A 204 -3.12 -24.27 0.24
C THR A 204 -3.04 -22.93 -0.48
N ASN A 205 -4.18 -22.30 -0.73
CA ASN A 205 -4.27 -21.00 -1.34
C ASN A 205 -5.29 -20.12 -0.64
N LEU A 206 -4.94 -18.85 -0.42
CA LEU A 206 -5.85 -17.83 0.08
C LEU A 206 -5.93 -16.69 -0.93
N ILE A 207 -7.14 -16.42 -1.42
CA ILE A 207 -7.44 -15.28 -2.28
C ILE A 207 -8.34 -14.34 -1.51
N VAL A 208 -7.93 -13.08 -1.39
CA VAL A 208 -8.70 -12.02 -0.76
C VAL A 208 -8.98 -10.93 -1.78
N ASN A 209 -10.25 -10.72 -2.11
CA ASN A 209 -10.70 -9.60 -2.93
C ASN A 209 -11.27 -8.52 -2.02
N GLY A 210 -10.66 -7.35 -2.01
CA GLY A 210 -11.04 -6.23 -1.17
C GLY A 210 -11.70 -5.10 -1.96
N PHE A 211 -12.67 -4.46 -1.32
CA PHE A 211 -13.25 -3.19 -1.74
C PHE A 211 -13.26 -2.24 -0.55
N ASP A 212 -12.59 -1.10 -0.67
CA ASP A 212 -12.47 -0.10 0.38
C ASP A 212 -13.12 1.21 -0.08
N LEU A 213 -13.88 1.86 0.81
CA LEU A 213 -14.46 3.17 0.56
C LEU A 213 -14.40 4.03 1.82
N GLY A 214 -13.99 5.27 1.68
CA GLY A 214 -13.94 6.19 2.80
C GLY A 214 -13.52 7.58 2.43
N GLY A 215 -13.26 8.38 3.46
CA GLY A 215 -12.85 9.76 3.29
C GLY A 215 -11.91 10.21 4.40
N GLY A 216 -11.15 11.21 4.11
CA GLY A 216 -10.14 11.70 5.04
C GLY A 216 -9.72 13.11 4.71
N TYR A 217 -8.56 13.48 5.23
CA TYR A 217 -8.01 14.81 5.07
C TYR A 217 -6.51 14.75 4.78
N GLY A 218 -6.07 15.63 3.89
CA GLY A 218 -4.66 15.86 3.61
C GLY A 218 -4.30 17.32 3.84
N TYR A 219 -3.10 17.56 4.38
CA TYR A 219 -2.57 18.88 4.62
C TYR A 219 -1.09 18.97 4.27
N ASN A 220 -0.71 20.04 3.58
CA ASN A 220 0.67 20.43 3.32
C ASN A 220 1.01 21.69 4.11
N TRP A 221 1.94 21.55 5.03
CA TRP A 221 2.49 22.67 5.76
C TRP A 221 3.79 23.13 5.10
N VAL A 222 3.75 24.28 4.46
CA VAL A 222 4.91 24.90 3.84
C VAL A 222 5.62 25.77 4.87
N ILE A 223 6.77 25.31 5.37
CA ILE A 223 7.57 26.04 6.36
C ILE A 223 8.24 27.25 5.69
N ASN A 224 8.78 27.03 4.48
CA ASN A 224 9.37 28.08 3.66
C ASN A 224 9.35 27.65 2.18
N LYS A 225 10.00 28.44 1.31
CA LYS A 225 10.04 28.15 -0.14
C LYS A 225 10.61 26.78 -0.53
N HIS A 226 11.28 26.08 0.39
CA HIS A 226 12.00 24.83 0.09
C HIS A 226 11.50 23.64 0.89
N TRP A 227 10.92 23.83 2.06
CA TRP A 227 10.56 22.77 2.98
C TRP A 227 9.06 22.62 3.11
N THR A 228 8.57 21.42 2.95
CA THR A 228 7.16 21.06 3.11
C THR A 228 7.03 19.80 3.95
N ILE A 229 6.11 19.85 4.93
CA ILE A 229 5.63 18.69 5.67
C ILE A 229 4.24 18.36 5.15
N SER A 230 3.97 17.10 4.90
CA SER A 230 2.69 16.63 4.38
C SER A 230 2.12 15.50 5.24
N PHE A 231 0.82 15.56 5.45
CA PHE A 231 0.05 14.53 6.14
C PHE A 231 -1.17 14.18 5.29
N ILE A 232 -1.47 12.91 5.21
CA ILE A 232 -2.71 12.39 4.61
C ILE A 232 -3.19 11.26 5.49
N GLU A 233 -4.44 11.33 5.94
CA GLU A 233 -5.09 10.26 6.67
C GLU A 233 -6.46 9.99 6.06
N ILE A 234 -6.72 8.73 5.73
CA ILE A 234 -7.94 8.30 5.04
C ILE A 234 -8.44 7.01 5.68
N PRO A 235 -9.29 7.11 6.72
CA PRO A 235 -10.06 5.98 7.21
C PRO A 235 -11.09 5.53 6.17
N GLN A 236 -11.25 4.21 6.03
CA GLN A 236 -12.15 3.58 5.07
C GLN A 236 -12.87 2.39 5.71
N LEU A 237 -14.05 2.09 5.21
CA LEU A 237 -14.71 0.81 5.42
C LEU A 237 -14.22 -0.16 4.36
N GLY A 238 -13.77 -1.32 4.78
CA GLY A 238 -13.27 -2.38 3.91
C GLY A 238 -14.22 -3.58 3.91
N PHE A 239 -14.45 -4.12 2.73
CA PHE A 239 -15.25 -5.32 2.49
C PHE A 239 -14.37 -6.34 1.78
N ASN A 240 -14.20 -7.52 2.37
CA ASN A 240 -13.34 -8.55 1.81
C ASN A 240 -14.12 -9.83 1.52
N PHE A 241 -13.93 -10.34 0.31
CA PHE A 241 -14.41 -11.64 -0.14
C PHE A 241 -13.19 -12.58 -0.19
N MET A 242 -13.17 -13.55 0.69
CA MET A 242 -12.04 -14.47 0.83
C MET A 242 -12.45 -15.85 0.35
N ARG A 243 -11.55 -16.49 -0.43
CA ARG A 243 -11.62 -17.87 -0.82
C ARG A 243 -10.37 -18.58 -0.31
N ALA A 244 -10.56 -19.55 0.55
CA ALA A 244 -9.51 -20.44 1.02
C ALA A 244 -9.68 -21.80 0.35
N THR A 245 -8.72 -22.20 -0.48
CA THR A 245 -8.70 -23.52 -1.14
C THR A 245 -8.04 -24.50 -0.19
N SER A 246 -8.77 -25.55 0.19
CA SER A 246 -8.27 -26.66 0.99
C SER A 246 -8.48 -27.98 0.26
N ALA A 247 -7.95 -29.07 0.81
CA ALA A 247 -8.09 -30.40 0.20
C ALA A 247 -9.55 -30.84 -0.01
N ASN A 248 -10.53 -30.27 0.76
CA ASN A 248 -11.96 -30.58 0.57
C ASN A 248 -12.85 -29.79 1.54
N PRO A 249 -13.96 -29.14 1.13
CA PRO A 249 -14.16 -28.29 -0.04
C PRO A 249 -13.60 -26.87 0.16
N ASP A 250 -13.58 -26.06 -0.89
CA ASP A 250 -13.25 -24.61 -0.80
C ASP A 250 -14.15 -23.89 0.21
N LYS A 251 -13.54 -23.00 1.02
CA LYS A 251 -14.25 -22.20 1.99
C LYS A 251 -14.33 -20.75 1.52
N TYR A 252 -15.53 -20.16 1.62
CA TYR A 252 -15.78 -18.77 1.26
C TYR A 252 -16.16 -17.96 2.50
N PHE A 253 -15.58 -16.79 2.64
CA PHE A 253 -15.85 -15.89 3.73
C PHE A 253 -16.08 -14.48 3.21
N PHE A 254 -17.03 -13.80 3.83
CA PHE A 254 -17.21 -12.36 3.65
C PHE A 254 -16.85 -11.68 4.95
N THR A 255 -16.04 -10.62 4.88
CA THR A 255 -15.66 -9.84 6.07
C THR A 255 -15.87 -8.37 5.78
N ALA A 256 -16.31 -7.65 6.81
CA ALA A 256 -16.33 -6.19 6.81
C ALA A 256 -15.43 -5.68 7.93
N GLY A 257 -14.78 -4.57 7.70
CA GLY A 257 -13.81 -4.06 8.66
C GLY A 257 -13.38 -2.64 8.40
N PHE A 258 -12.28 -2.27 9.01
CA PHE A 258 -11.71 -0.95 8.96
C PHE A 258 -10.36 -0.98 8.23
N VAL A 259 -10.15 0.00 7.35
CA VAL A 259 -8.88 0.22 6.66
C VAL A 259 -8.44 1.64 6.93
N ASN A 260 -7.22 1.83 7.42
CA ASN A 260 -6.67 3.17 7.61
C ASN A 260 -5.41 3.35 6.78
N HIS A 261 -5.39 4.41 5.98
CA HIS A 261 -4.22 4.87 5.23
C HIS A 261 -3.67 6.11 5.89
N PHE A 262 -2.51 6.00 6.48
CA PHE A 262 -1.76 7.14 6.99
C PHE A 262 -0.48 7.33 6.18
N LYS A 263 -0.24 8.56 5.73
CA LYS A 263 0.95 8.92 4.99
C LYS A 263 1.48 10.26 5.46
N THR A 264 2.76 10.31 5.77
CA THR A 264 3.45 11.56 6.11
C THR A 264 4.71 11.72 5.28
N GLY A 265 5.12 12.95 5.05
CA GLY A 265 6.32 13.26 4.27
C GLY A 265 6.96 14.56 4.71
N PHE A 266 8.28 14.60 4.64
CA PHE A 266 9.09 15.78 4.83
C PHE A 266 10.01 15.90 3.62
N ILE A 267 9.86 16.99 2.86
CA ILE A 267 10.56 17.16 1.59
C ILE A 267 11.26 18.51 1.53
N TYR A 268 12.49 18.49 1.05
CA TYR A 268 13.21 19.65 0.55
C TYR A 268 13.12 19.68 -0.97
N THR A 269 12.71 20.80 -1.53
CA THR A 269 12.66 21.00 -2.98
C THR A 269 13.26 22.33 -3.38
N ASN A 270 14.06 22.32 -4.43
CA ASN A 270 14.43 23.53 -5.15
C ASN A 270 14.04 23.40 -6.65
N LYS A 271 14.48 24.31 -7.50
CA LYS A 271 14.14 24.27 -8.93
C LYS A 271 14.75 23.10 -9.70
N ARG A 272 15.81 22.47 -9.18
CA ARG A 272 16.61 21.47 -9.90
C ARG A 272 16.60 20.10 -9.24
N PHE A 273 16.60 20.02 -7.92
CA PHE A 273 16.63 18.76 -7.21
C PHE A 273 15.72 18.77 -5.99
N PHE A 274 15.44 17.60 -5.46
CA PHE A 274 14.68 17.40 -4.25
C PHE A 274 15.19 16.16 -3.50
N THR A 275 14.98 16.17 -2.23
CA THR A 275 15.21 15.03 -1.35
C THR A 275 14.18 15.02 -0.25
N GLY A 276 13.88 13.86 0.30
CA GLY A 276 12.89 13.77 1.36
C GLY A 276 12.82 12.42 2.03
N LEU A 277 12.04 12.42 3.09
CA LEU A 277 11.66 11.27 3.89
C LEU A 277 10.14 11.15 3.85
N SER A 278 9.63 9.96 3.70
CA SER A 278 8.19 9.71 3.86
C SER A 278 7.93 8.40 4.57
N ALA A 279 6.84 8.37 5.34
CA ALA A 279 6.35 7.16 5.97
C ALA A 279 4.92 6.88 5.47
N TYR A 280 4.61 5.61 5.32
CA TYR A 280 3.30 5.13 4.96
C TYR A 280 2.93 3.95 5.86
N ASN A 281 1.76 4.03 6.45
CA ASN A 281 1.17 2.98 7.26
C ASN A 281 -0.19 2.62 6.66
N LEU A 282 -0.42 1.34 6.47
CA LEU A 282 -1.71 0.77 6.10
C LEU A 282 -2.08 -0.28 7.13
N VAL A 283 -3.21 -0.08 7.77
CA VAL A 283 -3.79 -1.04 8.70
C VAL A 283 -5.13 -1.48 8.17
N THR A 284 -5.28 -2.77 7.92
CA THR A 284 -6.54 -3.40 7.57
C THR A 284 -6.92 -4.36 8.68
N THR A 285 -8.10 -4.19 9.26
CA THR A 285 -8.66 -5.13 10.24
C THR A 285 -10.07 -5.47 9.84
N SER A 286 -10.39 -6.74 9.80
CA SER A 286 -11.76 -7.19 9.53
C SER A 286 -12.11 -8.40 10.38
N LYS A 287 -13.35 -8.46 10.81
CA LYS A 287 -13.85 -9.51 11.67
C LYS A 287 -15.18 -10.04 11.15
N VAL A 288 -15.34 -11.35 11.15
CA VAL A 288 -16.62 -12.01 10.89
C VAL A 288 -16.78 -13.19 11.83
N LYS A 289 -17.87 -13.16 12.63
CA LYS A 289 -18.17 -14.20 13.63
C LYS A 289 -16.93 -14.61 14.43
N THR A 290 -16.27 -15.67 14.00
CA THR A 290 -15.14 -16.30 14.67
C THR A 290 -13.81 -16.12 13.92
N SER A 291 -13.82 -15.45 12.78
CA SER A 291 -12.61 -15.23 11.96
C SER A 291 -12.19 -13.76 12.02
N HIS A 292 -10.90 -13.53 12.15
CA HIS A 292 -10.29 -12.21 12.17
C HIS A 292 -9.16 -12.17 11.14
N TYR A 293 -9.16 -11.13 10.30
CA TYR A 293 -8.10 -10.85 9.34
C TYR A 293 -7.46 -9.50 9.69
N SER A 294 -6.15 -9.45 9.67
CA SER A 294 -5.39 -8.22 9.83
C SER A 294 -4.23 -8.18 8.83
N ASN A 295 -4.02 -7.03 8.23
CA ASN A 295 -2.86 -6.75 7.38
C ASN A 295 -2.29 -5.40 7.80
N VAL A 296 -1.08 -5.41 8.34
CA VAL A 296 -0.36 -4.21 8.76
C VAL A 296 0.86 -4.05 7.86
N TYR A 297 0.87 -2.97 7.09
CA TYR A 297 1.98 -2.62 6.23
C TYR A 297 2.57 -1.29 6.69
N ASN A 298 3.88 -1.27 6.93
CA ASN A 298 4.63 -0.07 7.26
C ASN A 298 5.76 0.12 6.26
N SER A 299 5.99 1.35 5.84
CA SER A 299 7.18 1.68 5.05
C SER A 299 7.69 3.06 5.37
N VAL A 300 9.02 3.18 5.42
CA VAL A 300 9.74 4.44 5.50
C VAL A 300 10.61 4.54 4.26
N MET A 301 10.52 5.65 3.55
CA MET A 301 11.21 5.87 2.29
C MET A 301 12.09 7.11 2.40
N ILE A 302 13.36 6.97 2.03
CA ILE A 302 14.26 8.08 1.76
C ILE A 302 14.38 8.19 0.25
N TYR A 303 14.30 9.39 -0.28
CA TYR A 303 14.36 9.56 -1.72
C TYR A 303 15.11 10.83 -2.11
N PHE A 304 15.69 10.76 -3.31
CA PHE A 304 16.41 11.85 -3.93
C PHE A 304 16.12 11.86 -5.44
N GLY A 305 16.06 13.02 -6.05
CA GLY A 305 15.82 13.13 -7.49
C GLY A 305 16.04 14.51 -8.06
N TRP A 306 15.82 14.61 -9.36
CA TRP A 306 16.02 15.83 -10.13
C TRP A 306 14.76 16.25 -10.88
N VAL A 307 14.68 17.53 -11.16
CA VAL A 307 13.65 18.15 -11.99
C VAL A 307 14.35 18.61 -13.27
N LEU A 308 14.18 17.88 -14.35
CA LEU A 308 14.83 18.11 -15.64
C LEU A 308 13.88 18.86 -16.57
N ASP A 309 14.33 20.01 -17.08
CA ASP A 309 13.58 20.74 -18.09
C ASP A 309 13.69 20.00 -19.43
N THR A 310 12.57 19.66 -20.03
CA THR A 310 12.52 19.18 -21.40
C THR A 310 12.65 20.39 -22.33
N LYS A 311 13.70 20.44 -23.17
CA LYS A 311 13.76 21.40 -24.27
C LYS A 311 12.49 21.24 -25.14
N LYS A 312 11.95 22.34 -25.63
CA LYS A 312 10.66 22.40 -26.35
C LYS A 312 10.51 21.50 -27.58
N ASP A 313 11.54 20.79 -27.99
CA ASP A 313 11.67 20.21 -29.34
C ASP A 313 11.72 18.66 -29.37
N TRP A 314 11.19 18.00 -28.35
CA TRP A 314 11.11 16.53 -28.33
C TRP A 314 9.67 16.03 -28.51
N PHE A 315 8.94 16.44 -29.50
CA PHE A 315 7.63 16.03 -30.06
C PHE A 315 6.81 17.23 -30.44
#